data_673ed32227c6dc677ab7b14c64864047
#
_entry.id   673ed32227c6dc677ab7b14c64864047
#
_cell.length_a   1.000
_cell.length_b   1.000
_cell.length_c   1.000
_cell.angle_alpha   90.00
_cell.angle_beta   90.00
_cell.angle_gamma   90.00
#
_symmetry.space_group_name_H-M   'P 1'
#
loop_
_entity.id
_entity.type
_entity.pdbx_description
1 polymer ?
#
loop_
_entity_poly.entity_id
_entity_poly.type
_entity_poly.pdbx_seq_one_letter_code
_entity_poly.pdbx_strand_id
1 'polypeptide(L)'
;MALDNVTAGKNTPHEFNVIIEIPMNADPIKYEVDKETGAIFVDRFMSTSMHYPTNYGYVPKTISGDGDPVDVLVITPVPLIPGVVVTCRPIGILKMEDEAGMDGKVLAVPTDKILSIYTQWQKPEDMNPMRLKTIAHFFEHYKDLEQGKWVKIIGWEGPQSAMQEIEEGIANYRKQHA
;
A
#
# COMPACT_ATOMS: atom_id res chain seq x y z
N MET A 1 18.11 9.68 -10.08
CA MET A 1 18.23 8.42 -9.29
C MET A 1 16.96 7.65 -9.57
N ALA A 2 17.06 6.58 -10.29
CA ALA A 2 15.91 6.07 -10.96
C ALA A 2 15.16 5.06 -10.09
N LEU A 3 14.10 5.51 -9.43
CA LEU A 3 13.10 4.61 -8.85
C LEU A 3 12.54 3.67 -9.93
N ASP A 4 12.59 4.06 -11.20
CA ASP A 4 12.20 3.23 -12.37
C ASP A 4 12.97 1.92 -12.48
N ASN A 5 14.18 1.85 -11.92
CA ASN A 5 15.00 0.63 -11.93
C ASN A 5 14.69 -0.30 -10.75
N VAL A 6 13.86 0.14 -9.79
CA VAL A 6 13.44 -0.72 -8.68
C VAL A 6 12.43 -1.74 -9.20
N THR A 7 12.73 -3.01 -8.96
CA THR A 7 11.83 -4.13 -9.30
C THR A 7 10.92 -4.47 -8.14
N ALA A 8 9.86 -5.22 -8.40
CA ALA A 8 8.98 -5.74 -7.36
C ALA A 8 9.70 -6.61 -6.31
N GLY A 9 10.88 -7.10 -6.61
CA GLY A 9 11.68 -7.94 -5.72
C GLY A 9 12.08 -9.27 -6.35
N LYS A 10 12.99 -9.99 -5.69
CA LYS A 10 13.53 -11.26 -6.18
C LYS A 10 12.75 -12.48 -5.72
N ASN A 11 12.00 -12.36 -4.61
CA ASN A 11 11.29 -13.48 -3.97
C ASN A 11 9.76 -13.22 -3.91
N THR A 12 9.24 -12.54 -4.94
CA THR A 12 7.80 -12.25 -5.04
C THR A 12 7.00 -13.55 -5.22
N PRO A 13 5.81 -13.64 -4.64
CA PRO A 13 5.09 -12.65 -3.82
C PRO A 13 5.39 -12.74 -2.30
N HIS A 14 6.31 -13.60 -1.87
CA HIS A 14 6.59 -13.84 -0.46
C HIS A 14 7.36 -12.68 0.19
N GLU A 15 8.27 -12.07 -0.56
CA GLU A 15 8.96 -10.85 -0.21
C GLU A 15 8.97 -9.93 -1.43
N PHE A 16 8.68 -8.66 -1.22
CA PHE A 16 8.57 -7.67 -2.29
C PHE A 16 9.03 -6.29 -1.84
N ASN A 17 9.46 -5.49 -2.78
CA ASN A 17 9.86 -4.11 -2.54
C ASN A 17 8.65 -3.19 -2.56
N VAL A 18 8.63 -2.23 -1.64
CA VAL A 18 7.64 -1.16 -1.57
C VAL A 18 8.36 0.17 -1.64
N ILE A 19 7.93 1.04 -2.55
CA ILE A 19 8.35 2.44 -2.58
C ILE A 19 7.35 3.22 -1.74
N ILE A 20 7.84 3.89 -0.70
CA ILE A 20 6.98 4.68 0.21
C ILE A 20 6.70 6.04 -0.41
N GLU A 21 5.44 6.43 -0.46
CA GLU A 21 4.99 7.75 -0.92
C GLU A 21 4.55 8.63 0.23
N ILE A 22 3.79 8.08 1.19
CA ILE A 22 3.20 8.84 2.29
C ILE A 22 3.62 8.21 3.62
N PRO A 23 4.30 8.97 4.49
CA PRO A 23 4.66 8.48 5.82
C PRO A 23 3.43 8.25 6.71
N MET A 24 3.50 7.28 7.59
CA MET A 24 2.52 7.14 8.66
C MET A 24 2.46 8.42 9.51
N ASN A 25 1.24 8.80 9.91
CA ASN A 25 0.94 10.00 10.70
C ASN A 25 1.32 11.35 10.04
N ALA A 26 1.62 11.35 8.74
CA ALA A 26 1.81 12.58 7.98
C ALA A 26 0.50 13.40 7.90
N ASP A 27 0.65 14.71 7.71
CA ASP A 27 -0.48 15.57 7.38
C ASP A 27 -1.22 15.02 6.14
N PRO A 28 -2.51 15.34 5.97
CA PRO A 28 -3.35 14.77 4.91
C PRO A 28 -3.00 15.36 3.53
N ILE A 29 -1.81 15.07 3.08
CA ILE A 29 -1.28 15.41 1.76
C ILE A 29 -1.06 14.11 1.00
N LYS A 30 -1.65 13.99 -0.20
CA LYS A 30 -1.38 12.88 -1.09
C LYS A 30 -0.11 13.18 -1.88
N TYR A 31 0.92 12.36 -1.68
CA TYR A 31 2.14 12.36 -2.47
C TYR A 31 2.11 11.18 -3.44
N GLU A 32 2.61 11.40 -4.64
CA GLU A 32 2.79 10.35 -5.66
C GLU A 32 4.18 10.42 -6.28
N VAL A 33 4.75 9.26 -6.54
CA VAL A 33 5.96 9.15 -7.36
C VAL A 33 5.56 9.23 -8.83
N ASP A 34 6.03 10.26 -9.51
CA ASP A 34 5.92 10.36 -10.96
C ASP A 34 6.80 9.29 -11.62
N LYS A 35 6.18 8.43 -12.43
CA LYS A 35 6.83 7.26 -13.02
C LYS A 35 7.80 7.62 -14.17
N GLU A 36 7.68 8.81 -14.73
CA GLU A 36 8.57 9.28 -15.81
C GLU A 36 9.86 9.90 -15.23
N THR A 37 9.72 10.70 -14.20
CA THR A 37 10.85 11.45 -13.60
C THR A 37 11.42 10.78 -12.36
N GLY A 38 10.67 9.91 -11.68
CA GLY A 38 11.01 9.33 -10.37
C GLY A 38 10.96 10.35 -9.23
N ALA A 39 10.45 11.55 -9.46
CA ALA A 39 10.29 12.56 -8.43
C ALA A 39 8.97 12.37 -7.67
N ILE A 40 8.94 12.81 -6.42
CA ILE A 40 7.73 12.81 -5.61
C ILE A 40 7.01 14.12 -5.80
N PHE A 41 5.75 14.04 -6.23
CA PHE A 41 4.87 15.20 -6.43
C PHE A 41 3.83 15.27 -5.33
N VAL A 42 3.39 16.48 -5.02
CA VAL A 42 2.14 16.69 -4.30
C VAL A 42 1.02 16.52 -5.33
N ASP A 43 0.25 15.43 -5.21
CA ASP A 43 -0.95 15.23 -6.02
C ASP A 43 -2.06 16.18 -5.56
N ARG A 44 -2.38 16.17 -4.27
CA ARG A 44 -3.40 17.06 -3.70
C ARG A 44 -3.29 17.17 -2.19
N PHE A 45 -3.85 18.25 -1.65
CA PHE A 45 -4.16 18.39 -0.24
C PHE A 45 -5.53 17.75 -0.01
N MET A 46 -5.60 16.80 0.92
CA MET A 46 -6.85 16.13 1.26
C MET A 46 -7.66 17.00 2.22
N SER A 47 -8.98 17.00 2.07
CA SER A 47 -9.86 17.82 2.91
C SER A 47 -10.16 17.19 4.28
N THR A 48 -9.76 15.93 4.50
CA THR A 48 -9.94 15.25 5.79
C THR A 48 -9.01 15.80 6.86
N SER A 49 -9.45 15.72 8.13
CA SER A 49 -8.59 15.99 9.30
C SER A 49 -7.83 14.75 9.80
N MET A 50 -8.06 13.57 9.18
CA MET A 50 -7.38 12.33 9.54
C MET A 50 -5.99 12.26 8.93
N HIS A 51 -5.08 11.53 9.61
CA HIS A 51 -3.75 11.21 9.11
C HIS A 51 -3.70 9.76 8.62
N TYR A 52 -2.81 9.48 7.66
CA TYR A 52 -2.58 8.10 7.22
C TYR A 52 -2.16 7.24 8.41
N PRO A 53 -2.87 6.13 8.70
CA PRO A 53 -2.59 5.31 9.89
C PRO A 53 -1.37 4.40 9.73
N THR A 54 -0.86 4.26 8.52
CA THR A 54 0.31 3.45 8.14
C THR A 54 1.15 4.20 7.13
N ASN A 55 2.41 3.76 6.92
CA ASN A 55 3.09 4.19 5.71
C ASN A 55 2.34 3.66 4.50
N TYR A 56 2.22 4.46 3.48
CA TYR A 56 1.53 4.14 2.24
C TYR A 56 2.51 4.19 1.07
N GLY A 57 2.46 3.21 0.22
CA GLY A 57 3.30 3.14 -0.96
C GLY A 57 2.79 2.09 -1.93
N TYR A 58 3.64 1.67 -2.84
CA TYR A 58 3.25 0.73 -3.89
C TYR A 58 4.36 -0.27 -4.22
N VAL A 59 3.98 -1.38 -4.83
CA VAL A 59 4.92 -2.35 -5.39
C VAL A 59 5.33 -1.91 -6.80
N PRO A 60 6.61 -1.59 -7.05
CA PRO A 60 7.04 -1.17 -8.38
C PRO A 60 6.91 -2.29 -9.41
N LYS A 61 6.69 -1.93 -10.68
CA LYS A 61 6.49 -2.88 -11.79
C LYS A 61 5.29 -3.80 -11.60
N THR A 62 4.20 -3.25 -11.07
CA THR A 62 2.88 -3.90 -10.96
C THR A 62 1.80 -3.02 -11.55
N ILE A 63 0.66 -3.62 -11.93
CA ILE A 63 -0.57 -2.94 -12.36
C ILE A 63 -1.75 -3.69 -11.76
N SER A 64 -2.49 -3.03 -10.88
CA SER A 64 -3.74 -3.53 -10.30
C SER A 64 -4.92 -3.35 -11.26
N GLY A 65 -6.11 -3.78 -10.83
CA GLY A 65 -7.31 -3.76 -11.67
C GLY A 65 -7.80 -2.35 -12.06
N ASP A 66 -7.44 -1.33 -11.32
CA ASP A 66 -7.73 0.10 -11.59
C ASP A 66 -6.71 0.77 -12.54
N GLY A 67 -5.64 0.07 -12.90
CA GLY A 67 -4.57 0.57 -13.78
C GLY A 67 -3.38 1.19 -13.05
N ASP A 68 -3.46 1.36 -11.74
CA ASP A 68 -2.38 1.84 -10.88
C ASP A 68 -1.53 0.68 -10.32
N PRO A 69 -0.33 0.94 -9.81
CA PRO A 69 0.45 -0.09 -9.12
C PRO A 69 -0.29 -0.65 -7.90
N VAL A 70 0.08 -1.86 -7.49
CA VAL A 70 -0.48 -2.48 -6.27
C VAL A 70 -0.11 -1.66 -5.04
N ASP A 71 -1.11 -1.13 -4.35
CA ASP A 71 -0.97 -0.33 -3.14
C ASP A 71 -0.62 -1.16 -1.91
N VAL A 72 0.25 -0.63 -1.06
CA VAL A 72 0.72 -1.31 0.15
C VAL A 72 0.67 -0.41 1.38
N LEU A 73 0.10 -0.94 2.44
CA LEU A 73 0.10 -0.38 3.79
C LEU A 73 1.23 -1.03 4.57
N VAL A 74 2.30 -0.29 4.86
CA VAL A 74 3.48 -0.81 5.56
C VAL A 74 3.46 -0.40 7.02
N ILE A 75 3.41 -1.40 7.90
CA ILE A 75 3.43 -1.21 9.35
C ILE A 75 4.87 -1.10 9.84
N THR A 76 5.18 -0.01 10.49
CA THR A 76 6.46 0.23 11.18
C THR A 76 6.25 0.94 12.51
N PRO A 77 7.20 0.90 13.44
CA PRO A 77 7.06 1.63 14.72
C PRO A 77 7.21 3.14 14.59
N VAL A 78 7.84 3.60 13.51
CA VAL A 78 8.10 5.03 13.22
C VAL A 78 7.85 5.30 11.74
N PRO A 79 7.53 6.55 11.34
CA PRO A 79 7.33 6.89 9.93
C PRO A 79 8.57 6.64 9.07
N LEU A 80 8.36 6.17 7.85
CA LEU A 80 9.41 6.05 6.83
C LEU A 80 9.48 7.31 5.96
N ILE A 81 10.68 7.59 5.44
CA ILE A 81 10.89 8.73 4.54
C ILE A 81 10.29 8.47 3.17
N PRO A 82 9.55 9.42 2.55
CA PRO A 82 9.07 9.27 1.19
C PRO A 82 10.19 9.00 0.18
N GLY A 83 9.94 8.13 -0.78
CA GLY A 83 10.91 7.70 -1.80
C GLY A 83 11.86 6.58 -1.34
N VAL A 84 11.81 6.17 -0.07
CA VAL A 84 12.59 5.03 0.39
C VAL A 84 11.99 3.72 -0.10
N VAL A 85 12.84 2.74 -0.38
CA VAL A 85 12.45 1.38 -0.70
C VAL A 85 12.61 0.50 0.53
N VAL A 86 11.58 -0.23 0.89
CA VAL A 86 11.60 -1.21 1.97
C VAL A 86 11.15 -2.57 1.47
N THR A 87 11.91 -3.62 1.75
CA THR A 87 11.51 -4.99 1.43
C THR A 87 10.58 -5.50 2.52
N CYS A 88 9.38 -5.91 2.11
CA CYS A 88 8.28 -6.33 2.97
C CYS A 88 7.86 -7.76 2.71
N ARG A 89 7.12 -8.33 3.65
CA ARG A 89 6.33 -9.55 3.48
C ARG A 89 4.85 -9.27 3.73
N PRO A 90 3.93 -9.93 3.02
CA PRO A 90 2.50 -9.69 3.18
C PRO A 90 1.98 -10.37 4.44
N ILE A 91 1.05 -9.73 5.14
CA ILE A 91 0.28 -10.34 6.22
C ILE A 91 -1.23 -10.34 5.93
N GLY A 92 -1.68 -9.58 4.93
CA GLY A 92 -3.08 -9.56 4.52
C GLY A 92 -3.36 -8.48 3.50
N ILE A 93 -4.64 -8.25 3.24
CA ILE A 93 -5.13 -7.23 2.32
C ILE A 93 -6.46 -6.69 2.82
N LEU A 94 -6.63 -5.37 2.74
CA LEU A 94 -7.92 -4.71 2.92
C LEU A 94 -8.61 -4.64 1.56
N LYS A 95 -9.70 -5.38 1.41
CA LYS A 95 -10.56 -5.29 0.22
C LYS A 95 -11.56 -4.16 0.39
N MET A 96 -11.63 -3.30 -0.61
CA MET A 96 -12.55 -2.18 -0.65
C MET A 96 -13.02 -1.92 -2.08
N GLU A 97 -14.06 -1.15 -2.23
CA GLU A 97 -14.63 -0.69 -3.49
C GLU A 97 -14.80 0.82 -3.42
N ASP A 98 -14.49 1.51 -4.49
CA ASP A 98 -14.73 2.93 -4.63
C ASP A 98 -15.40 3.25 -5.99
N GLU A 99 -15.52 4.50 -6.35
CA GLU A 99 -16.14 4.94 -7.59
C GLU A 99 -15.44 4.43 -8.87
N ALA A 100 -14.19 3.99 -8.77
CA ALA A 100 -13.42 3.41 -9.87
C ALA A 100 -13.51 1.88 -9.94
N GLY A 101 -14.04 1.24 -8.88
CA GLY A 101 -14.22 -0.21 -8.78
C GLY A 101 -13.52 -0.85 -7.60
N MET A 102 -13.17 -2.13 -7.77
CA MET A 102 -12.47 -2.88 -6.72
C MET A 102 -11.05 -2.33 -6.50
N ASP A 103 -10.72 -2.08 -5.25
CA ASP A 103 -9.44 -1.56 -4.81
C ASP A 103 -8.97 -2.37 -3.59
N GLY A 104 -7.76 -2.90 -3.67
CA GLY A 104 -7.15 -3.68 -2.60
C GLY A 104 -5.91 -2.97 -2.06
N LYS A 105 -5.80 -2.90 -0.73
CA LYS A 105 -4.60 -2.37 -0.06
C LYS A 105 -3.88 -3.51 0.64
N VAL A 106 -2.75 -3.95 0.09
CA VAL A 106 -1.92 -5.00 0.71
C VAL A 106 -1.43 -4.51 2.07
N LEU A 107 -1.60 -5.33 3.10
CA LEU A 107 -1.08 -5.08 4.44
C LEU A 107 0.24 -5.84 4.62
N ALA A 108 1.31 -5.14 4.91
CA ALA A 108 2.64 -5.70 4.96
C ALA A 108 3.46 -5.18 6.16
N VAL A 109 4.46 -5.95 6.53
CA VAL A 109 5.50 -5.57 7.47
C VAL A 109 6.87 -5.72 6.81
N PRO A 110 7.89 -4.96 7.22
CA PRO A 110 9.26 -5.21 6.76
C PRO A 110 9.66 -6.67 7.00
N THR A 111 10.51 -7.23 6.14
CA THR A 111 11.04 -8.59 6.35
C THR A 111 11.77 -8.67 7.69
N ASP A 112 11.81 -9.85 8.29
CA ASP A 112 12.42 -10.08 9.62
C ASP A 112 13.91 -9.70 9.66
N LYS A 113 14.57 -9.74 8.50
CA LYS A 113 15.95 -9.26 8.34
C LYS A 113 16.08 -7.75 8.59
N ILE A 114 15.06 -6.96 8.21
CA ILE A 114 15.04 -5.51 8.38
C ILE A 114 14.48 -5.15 9.77
N LEU A 115 13.40 -5.83 10.18
CA LEU A 115 12.70 -5.52 11.42
C LEU A 115 12.03 -6.77 11.99
N SER A 116 12.58 -7.35 13.04
CA SER A 116 12.13 -8.63 13.61
C SER A 116 10.98 -8.53 14.62
N ILE A 117 10.56 -7.32 15.01
CA ILE A 117 9.51 -7.17 16.05
C ILE A 117 8.14 -7.68 15.63
N TYR A 118 7.91 -7.87 14.33
CA TYR A 118 6.66 -8.35 13.76
C TYR A 118 6.72 -9.80 13.29
N THR A 119 7.76 -10.56 13.63
CA THR A 119 7.95 -11.96 13.18
C THR A 119 6.75 -12.85 13.48
N GLN A 120 6.05 -12.60 14.60
CA GLN A 120 4.85 -13.35 14.98
C GLN A 120 3.60 -13.00 14.19
N TRP A 121 3.60 -11.90 13.45
CA TRP A 121 2.45 -11.50 12.65
C TRP A 121 2.47 -12.17 11.30
N GLN A 122 1.55 -13.10 11.09
CA GLN A 122 1.41 -13.87 9.85
C GLN A 122 0.11 -13.56 9.11
N LYS A 123 -0.87 -12.99 9.80
CA LYS A 123 -2.20 -12.64 9.28
C LYS A 123 -2.73 -11.38 9.99
N PRO A 124 -3.77 -10.72 9.43
CA PRO A 124 -4.30 -9.50 10.03
C PRO A 124 -4.72 -9.68 11.49
N GLU A 125 -5.30 -10.82 11.85
CA GLU A 125 -5.82 -11.11 13.19
C GLU A 125 -4.72 -11.22 14.27
N ASP A 126 -3.47 -11.30 13.86
CA ASP A 126 -2.34 -11.26 14.80
C ASP A 126 -2.05 -9.84 15.30
N MET A 127 -2.62 -8.84 14.63
CA MET A 127 -2.54 -7.44 15.05
C MET A 127 -3.62 -7.12 16.09
N ASN A 128 -3.40 -6.00 16.80
CA ASN A 128 -4.44 -5.46 17.67
C ASN A 128 -5.71 -5.15 16.83
N PRO A 129 -6.89 -5.70 17.21
CA PRO A 129 -8.12 -5.48 16.44
C PRO A 129 -8.51 -4.00 16.27
N MET A 130 -8.19 -3.15 17.25
CA MET A 130 -8.46 -1.71 17.13
C MET A 130 -7.61 -1.06 16.05
N ARG A 131 -6.37 -1.52 15.86
CA ARG A 131 -5.51 -1.01 14.79
C ARG A 131 -6.06 -1.34 13.40
N LEU A 132 -6.55 -2.57 13.20
CA LEU A 132 -7.23 -2.95 11.95
C LEU A 132 -8.47 -2.10 11.68
N LYS A 133 -9.27 -1.83 12.72
CA LYS A 133 -10.44 -0.94 12.62
C LYS A 133 -10.04 0.50 12.28
N THR A 134 -8.99 1.03 12.89
CA THR A 134 -8.49 2.37 12.61
C THR A 134 -8.04 2.52 11.16
N ILE A 135 -7.35 1.50 10.62
CA ILE A 135 -6.92 1.49 9.21
C ILE A 135 -8.15 1.47 8.28
N ALA A 136 -9.08 0.55 8.51
CA ALA A 136 -10.29 0.44 7.71
C ALA A 136 -11.13 1.74 7.77
N HIS A 137 -11.31 2.31 8.96
CA HIS A 137 -12.02 3.57 9.16
C HIS A 137 -11.39 4.73 8.37
N PHE A 138 -10.06 4.84 8.35
CA PHE A 138 -9.39 5.86 7.56
C PHE A 138 -9.78 5.75 6.08
N PHE A 139 -9.64 4.58 5.47
CA PHE A 139 -9.93 4.39 4.05
C PHE A 139 -11.43 4.50 3.73
N GLU A 140 -12.31 4.14 4.67
CA GLU A 140 -13.76 4.31 4.50
C GLU A 140 -14.15 5.80 4.41
N HIS A 141 -13.46 6.68 5.14
CA HIS A 141 -13.89 8.07 5.34
C HIS A 141 -12.95 9.13 4.75
N TYR A 142 -11.75 8.78 4.29
CA TYR A 142 -10.76 9.79 3.89
C TYR A 142 -11.18 10.60 2.64
N LYS A 143 -12.13 10.11 1.86
CA LYS A 143 -12.71 10.80 0.69
C LYS A 143 -14.08 11.44 0.95
N ASP A 144 -14.64 11.37 2.15
CA ASP A 144 -16.02 11.80 2.44
C ASP A 144 -16.30 13.28 2.09
N LEU A 145 -15.30 14.14 2.20
CA LEU A 145 -15.42 15.55 1.89
C LEU A 145 -15.11 15.89 0.42
N GLU A 146 -14.80 14.89 -0.40
CA GLU A 146 -14.56 15.05 -1.83
C GLU A 146 -15.84 14.76 -2.62
N GLN A 147 -16.26 15.70 -3.47
CA GLN A 147 -17.50 15.58 -4.23
C GLN A 147 -17.45 14.37 -5.19
N GLY A 148 -18.47 13.52 -5.13
CA GLY A 148 -18.63 12.36 -6.01
C GLY A 148 -17.72 11.18 -5.66
N LYS A 149 -16.97 11.28 -4.57
CA LYS A 149 -16.10 10.19 -4.08
C LYS A 149 -16.79 9.42 -2.97
N TRP A 150 -16.53 8.12 -2.93
CA TRP A 150 -16.99 7.24 -1.85
C TRP A 150 -16.08 6.02 -1.75
N VAL A 151 -16.08 5.38 -0.61
CA VAL A 151 -15.39 4.11 -0.36
C VAL A 151 -16.30 3.20 0.45
N LYS A 152 -16.32 1.93 0.10
CA LYS A 152 -16.98 0.86 0.84
C LYS A 152 -15.96 -0.19 1.24
N ILE A 153 -15.80 -0.41 2.53
CA ILE A 153 -14.95 -1.49 3.03
C ILE A 153 -15.67 -2.82 2.88
N ILE A 154 -15.00 -3.78 2.27
CA ILE A 154 -15.48 -5.17 2.14
C ILE A 154 -14.97 -6.00 3.32
N GLY A 155 -13.68 -5.88 3.65
CA GLY A 155 -13.09 -6.54 4.81
C GLY A 155 -11.62 -6.89 4.63
N TRP A 156 -11.07 -7.51 5.65
CA TRP A 156 -9.71 -8.03 5.66
C TRP A 156 -9.68 -9.47 5.16
N GLU A 157 -8.68 -9.77 4.33
CA GLU A 157 -8.34 -11.12 3.89
C GLU A 157 -6.90 -11.45 4.27
N GLY A 158 -6.56 -12.74 4.27
CA GLY A 158 -5.26 -13.24 4.68
C GLY A 158 -4.13 -13.01 3.68
N PRO A 159 -2.90 -13.45 4.01
CA PRO A 159 -1.72 -13.22 3.18
C PRO A 159 -1.80 -13.88 1.80
N GLN A 160 -2.57 -14.95 1.62
CA GLN A 160 -2.73 -15.61 0.32
C GLN A 160 -3.38 -14.67 -0.69
N SER A 161 -4.44 -13.96 -0.29
CA SER A 161 -5.11 -12.97 -1.15
C SER A 161 -4.19 -11.79 -1.48
N ALA A 162 -3.36 -11.36 -0.54
CA ALA A 162 -2.34 -10.34 -0.78
C ALA A 162 -1.28 -10.80 -1.78
N MET A 163 -0.80 -12.03 -1.66
CA MET A 163 0.15 -12.63 -2.59
C MET A 163 -0.42 -12.74 -4.00
N GLN A 164 -1.69 -13.14 -4.11
CA GLN A 164 -2.39 -13.21 -5.40
C GLN A 164 -2.47 -11.84 -6.06
N GLU A 165 -2.84 -10.79 -5.31
CA GLU A 165 -2.90 -9.40 -5.83
C GLU A 165 -1.54 -8.96 -6.40
N ILE A 166 -0.45 -9.27 -5.70
CA ILE A 166 0.92 -8.93 -6.15
C ILE A 166 1.29 -9.72 -7.41
N GLU A 167 1.01 -11.02 -7.47
CA GLU A 167 1.30 -11.85 -8.64
C GLU A 167 0.53 -11.40 -9.88
N GLU A 168 -0.76 -11.12 -9.73
CA GLU A 168 -1.60 -10.59 -10.79
C GLU A 168 -1.10 -9.22 -11.26
N GLY A 169 -0.73 -8.33 -10.34
CA GLY A 169 -0.16 -7.03 -10.65
C GLY A 169 1.14 -7.12 -11.45
N ILE A 170 2.04 -8.03 -11.08
CA ILE A 170 3.28 -8.31 -11.82
C ILE A 170 2.98 -8.85 -13.22
N ALA A 171 2.03 -9.78 -13.33
CA ALA A 171 1.65 -10.39 -14.62
C ALA A 171 1.04 -9.34 -15.56
N ASN A 172 0.18 -8.46 -15.05
CA ASN A 172 -0.43 -7.38 -15.81
C ASN A 172 0.61 -6.38 -16.32
N TYR A 173 1.55 -5.98 -15.45
CA TYR A 173 2.65 -5.10 -15.85
C TYR A 173 3.47 -5.69 -16.98
N ARG A 174 3.84 -6.98 -16.90
CA ARG A 174 4.60 -7.68 -17.95
C ARG A 174 3.86 -7.72 -19.26
N LYS A 175 2.53 -7.97 -19.26
CA LYS A 175 1.70 -7.99 -20.47
C LYS A 175 1.66 -6.62 -21.16
N GLN A 176 1.62 -5.54 -20.40
CA GLN A 176 1.54 -4.19 -20.95
C GLN A 176 2.88 -3.69 -21.49
N HIS A 177 4.01 -4.23 -21.00
CA HIS A 177 5.36 -3.80 -21.37
C HIS A 177 6.14 -4.87 -22.15
N ALA A 178 5.44 -5.89 -22.69
CA ALA A 178 6.01 -6.95 -23.53
C ALA A 178 6.26 -6.51 -24.96
#